data_d46f24eba5052e74b6a1329b792154ce
#
_entry.id   d46f24eba5052e74b6a1329b792154ce
#
_cell.length_a   1.000
_cell.length_b   1.000
_cell.length_c   1.000
_cell.angle_alpha   90.00
_cell.angle_beta   90.00
_cell.angle_gamma   90.00
#
_symmetry.space_group_name_H-M   'P 1'
#
loop_
_entity.id
_entity.type
_entity.pdbx_description
1 polymer ?
#
loop_
_entity_poly.entity_id
_entity_poly.type
_entity_poly.pdbx_seq_one_letter_code
_entity_poly.pdbx_strand_id
1 'polypeptide(L)'
;MRHTPTYVVTDPEEVKRLIRENPWATIVSTTSKGLVASHYPVVLEEDADGISIVSHVGRPDEQLHELGSTEVMVIIQGPHGYISPGWYENDELVPTWNHVTAHLYGTPEILSDEENFQVLDDLVDHFERQMPSPVSITLDEASSRRIAKGTVGLRLRVTRFEARLKLSQNKSHEVFDRIVTALEGDGPFASKDLATEMKRAAGPKRATGARRNAAS
;
A
#
# COMPACT_ATOMS: atom_id res chain seq x y z
N MET A 1 5.11 14.25 3.61
CA MET A 1 5.58 13.27 4.64
C MET A 1 6.89 13.77 5.27
N ARG A 2 7.22 13.42 6.55
CA ARG A 2 8.49 13.87 7.17
C ARG A 2 9.68 13.28 6.39
N HIS A 3 10.58 14.14 5.89
CA HIS A 3 11.78 13.73 5.19
C HIS A 3 12.86 13.32 6.20
N THR A 4 13.18 12.03 6.25
CA THR A 4 14.33 11.47 6.97
C THR A 4 15.07 10.57 5.98
N PRO A 5 16.25 10.96 5.47
CA PRO A 5 16.89 10.29 4.33
C PRO A 5 16.98 8.77 4.44
N THR A 6 17.26 8.26 5.64
CA THR A 6 17.39 6.81 5.92
C THR A 6 16.11 6.01 5.63
N TYR A 7 14.95 6.66 5.57
CA TYR A 7 13.65 6.01 5.43
C TYR A 7 12.94 6.35 4.13
N VAL A 8 13.46 7.30 3.36
CA VAL A 8 12.87 7.71 2.08
C VAL A 8 13.11 6.63 1.03
N VAL A 9 12.07 6.33 0.28
CA VAL A 9 12.11 5.45 -0.89
C VAL A 9 12.00 6.32 -2.14
N THR A 10 12.95 6.15 -3.05
CA THR A 10 13.01 6.84 -4.33
C THR A 10 12.88 5.89 -5.52
N ASP A 11 12.93 4.59 -5.27
CA ASP A 11 12.78 3.55 -6.28
C ASP A 11 11.29 3.36 -6.63
N PRO A 12 10.86 3.64 -7.86
CA PRO A 12 9.48 3.44 -8.28
C PRO A 12 9.06 1.96 -8.25
N GLU A 13 9.98 1.00 -8.44
CA GLU A 13 9.63 -0.42 -8.39
C GLU A 13 9.24 -0.85 -6.98
N GLU A 14 9.86 -0.28 -5.96
CA GLU A 14 9.48 -0.50 -4.58
C GLU A 14 8.08 0.05 -4.28
N VAL A 15 7.72 1.20 -4.87
CA VAL A 15 6.36 1.77 -4.76
C VAL A 15 5.34 0.91 -5.51
N LYS A 16 5.67 0.42 -6.71
CA LYS A 16 4.81 -0.51 -7.46
C LYS A 16 4.56 -1.80 -6.67
N ARG A 17 5.62 -2.36 -6.06
CA ARG A 17 5.48 -3.53 -5.17
C ARG A 17 4.50 -3.24 -4.03
N LEU A 18 4.65 -2.10 -3.37
CA LEU A 18 3.78 -1.71 -2.26
C LEU A 18 2.31 -1.62 -2.68
N ILE A 19 2.04 -1.09 -3.87
CA ILE A 19 0.68 -1.03 -4.44
C ILE A 19 0.12 -2.44 -4.65
N ARG A 20 0.90 -3.35 -5.26
CA ARG A 20 0.46 -4.74 -5.51
C ARG A 20 0.10 -5.49 -4.23
N GLU A 21 0.89 -5.30 -3.19
CA GLU A 21 0.74 -6.02 -1.92
C GLU A 21 -0.30 -5.38 -1.00
N ASN A 22 -0.66 -4.10 -1.22
CA ASN A 22 -1.58 -3.36 -0.36
C ASN A 22 -2.60 -2.56 -1.19
N PRO A 23 -3.51 -3.26 -1.87
CA PRO A 23 -4.42 -2.64 -2.85
C PRO A 23 -5.52 -1.77 -2.22
N TRP A 24 -5.78 -1.85 -0.91
CA TRP A 24 -6.79 -1.02 -0.25
C TRP A 24 -6.23 0.36 0.07
N ALA A 25 -6.69 1.36 -0.68
CA ALA A 25 -6.13 2.70 -0.67
C ALA A 25 -7.10 3.74 -0.08
N THR A 26 -6.54 4.87 0.37
CA THR A 26 -7.30 6.07 0.74
C THR A 26 -7.09 7.13 -0.35
N ILE A 27 -8.17 7.59 -0.96
CA ILE A 27 -8.17 8.70 -1.91
C ILE A 27 -8.53 9.98 -1.14
N VAL A 28 -7.68 10.99 -1.22
CA VAL A 28 -7.89 12.29 -0.55
C VAL A 28 -7.91 13.39 -1.59
N SER A 29 -8.94 14.21 -1.56
CA SER A 29 -9.12 15.36 -2.47
C SER A 29 -9.35 16.65 -1.70
N THR A 30 -8.89 17.75 -2.27
CA THR A 30 -9.31 19.09 -1.85
C THR A 30 -10.40 19.57 -2.83
N THR A 31 -11.59 19.76 -2.32
CA THR A 31 -12.77 20.11 -3.09
C THR A 31 -13.25 21.53 -2.76
N SER A 32 -14.22 22.04 -3.50
CA SER A 32 -14.86 23.32 -3.23
C SER A 32 -15.51 23.40 -1.84
N LYS A 33 -15.79 22.22 -1.22
CA LYS A 33 -16.40 22.09 0.12
C LYS A 33 -15.40 21.71 1.21
N GLY A 34 -14.11 21.61 0.91
CA GLY A 34 -13.05 21.23 1.84
C GLY A 34 -12.40 19.89 1.52
N LEU A 35 -11.71 19.32 2.49
CA LEU A 35 -11.07 18.01 2.35
C LEU A 35 -12.10 16.88 2.43
N VAL A 36 -11.98 15.92 1.52
CA VAL A 36 -12.76 14.68 1.52
C VAL A 36 -11.82 13.48 1.40
N ALA A 37 -12.23 12.35 1.92
CA ALA A 37 -11.49 11.10 1.83
C ALA A 37 -12.44 9.92 1.67
N SER A 38 -12.10 8.98 0.78
CA SER A 38 -12.80 7.72 0.58
C SER A 38 -11.79 6.58 0.43
N HIS A 39 -12.26 5.34 0.61
CA HIS A 39 -11.42 4.15 0.56
C HIS A 39 -11.89 3.23 -0.57
N TYR A 40 -10.97 2.89 -1.47
CA TYR A 40 -11.24 2.06 -2.62
C TYR A 40 -10.06 1.15 -2.95
N PRO A 41 -10.31 -0.03 -3.53
CA PRO A 41 -9.22 -0.86 -4.05
C PRO A 41 -8.60 -0.21 -5.28
N VAL A 42 -7.29 -0.35 -5.41
CA VAL A 42 -6.53 0.07 -6.58
C VAL A 42 -5.77 -1.10 -7.17
N VAL A 43 -5.59 -1.11 -8.48
CA VAL A 43 -4.73 -2.07 -9.18
C VAL A 43 -3.68 -1.31 -9.97
N LEU A 44 -2.45 -1.82 -9.96
CA LEU A 44 -1.36 -1.28 -10.75
C LEU A 44 -1.56 -1.64 -12.23
N GLU A 45 -1.39 -0.69 -13.14
CA GLU A 45 -1.26 -0.95 -14.58
C GLU A 45 0.20 -1.33 -14.87
N GLU A 46 0.47 -2.62 -15.04
CA GLU A 46 1.85 -3.16 -15.12
C GLU A 46 2.60 -2.69 -16.36
N ASP A 47 1.91 -2.48 -17.48
CA ASP A 47 2.49 -2.09 -18.76
C ASP A 47 2.63 -0.56 -18.92
N ALA A 48 2.26 0.21 -17.90
CA ALA A 48 2.36 1.66 -17.96
C ALA A 48 3.80 2.15 -17.82
N ASP A 49 4.14 3.19 -18.58
CA ASP A 49 5.36 3.94 -18.35
C ASP A 49 5.22 4.71 -17.02
N GLY A 50 6.13 4.45 -16.08
CA GLY A 50 6.06 4.99 -14.72
C GLY A 50 5.10 4.22 -13.80
N ILE A 51 4.45 4.94 -12.87
CA ILE A 51 3.45 4.37 -11.95
C ILE A 51 2.07 4.85 -12.41
N SER A 52 1.22 3.90 -12.74
CA SER A 52 -0.20 4.15 -13.05
C SER A 52 -1.07 3.17 -12.30
N ILE A 53 -2.15 3.65 -11.72
CA ILE A 53 -3.14 2.83 -11.02
C ILE A 53 -4.53 3.07 -11.60
N VAL A 54 -5.33 2.01 -11.60
CA VAL A 54 -6.75 2.09 -11.90
C VAL A 54 -7.58 1.73 -10.67
N SER A 55 -8.77 2.28 -10.61
CA SER A 55 -9.75 2.04 -9.56
C SER A 55 -11.13 2.33 -10.07
N HIS A 56 -12.14 2.07 -9.26
CA HIS A 56 -13.48 2.59 -9.45
C HIS A 56 -13.97 3.24 -8.16
N VAL A 57 -14.87 4.19 -8.29
CA VAL A 57 -15.58 4.82 -7.17
C VAL A 57 -17.08 4.78 -7.42
N GLY A 58 -17.89 4.88 -6.37
CA GLY A 58 -19.32 5.13 -6.54
C GLY A 58 -19.56 6.50 -7.17
N ARG A 59 -20.61 6.63 -8.01
CA ARG A 59 -20.95 7.95 -8.61
C ARG A 59 -21.17 9.08 -7.59
N PRO A 60 -21.73 8.84 -6.39
CA PRO A 60 -21.78 9.89 -5.36
C PRO A 60 -20.38 10.38 -4.93
N ASP A 61 -19.42 9.47 -4.84
CA ASP A 61 -18.05 9.82 -4.44
C ASP A 61 -17.26 10.54 -5.56
N GLU A 62 -17.51 10.21 -6.83
CA GLU A 62 -16.98 10.97 -7.96
C GLU A 62 -17.34 12.46 -7.82
N GLN A 63 -18.60 12.77 -7.53
CA GLN A 63 -19.09 14.13 -7.36
C GLN A 63 -18.56 14.77 -6.07
N LEU A 64 -18.51 14.00 -4.97
CA LEU A 64 -17.99 14.46 -3.69
C LEU A 64 -16.52 14.86 -3.79
N HIS A 65 -15.71 14.07 -4.49
CA HIS A 65 -14.29 14.31 -4.71
C HIS A 65 -14.00 15.31 -5.84
N GLU A 66 -15.00 15.74 -6.62
CA GLU A 66 -14.81 16.58 -7.81
C GLU A 66 -13.73 15.98 -8.75
N LEU A 67 -13.77 14.64 -8.94
CA LEU A 67 -12.71 13.90 -9.64
C LEU A 67 -12.49 14.40 -11.06
N GLY A 68 -11.25 14.32 -11.52
CA GLY A 68 -10.82 14.78 -12.85
C GLY A 68 -10.51 16.27 -12.94
N SER A 69 -10.87 17.09 -11.94
CA SER A 69 -10.66 18.54 -11.96
C SER A 69 -9.37 18.99 -11.27
N THR A 70 -8.93 18.28 -10.23
CA THR A 70 -7.77 18.66 -9.41
C THR A 70 -6.90 17.46 -9.07
N GLU A 71 -5.67 17.75 -8.62
CA GLU A 71 -4.77 16.73 -8.08
C GLU A 71 -5.39 16.07 -6.85
N VAL A 72 -5.28 14.75 -6.77
CA VAL A 72 -5.62 13.97 -5.58
C VAL A 72 -4.36 13.36 -4.97
N MET A 73 -4.46 12.96 -3.69
CA MET A 73 -3.46 12.13 -3.04
C MET A 73 -4.06 10.75 -2.77
N VAL A 74 -3.41 9.71 -3.29
CA VAL A 74 -3.75 8.32 -2.98
C VAL A 74 -2.72 7.78 -2.00
N ILE A 75 -3.19 7.33 -0.84
CA ILE A 75 -2.35 6.78 0.22
C ILE A 75 -2.42 5.26 0.16
N ILE A 76 -1.25 4.64 -0.05
CA ILE A 76 -1.04 3.20 0.08
C ILE A 76 -0.38 2.97 1.42
N GLN A 77 -1.01 2.15 2.27
CA GLN A 77 -0.51 1.83 3.60
C GLN A 77 -0.20 0.34 3.67
N GLY A 78 1.07 0.03 3.84
CA GLY A 78 1.57 -1.33 4.06
C GLY A 78 1.64 -1.71 5.54
N PRO A 79 2.39 -2.76 5.88
CA PRO A 79 2.54 -3.23 7.24
C PRO A 79 3.04 -2.13 8.18
N HIS A 80 2.46 -2.06 9.37
CA HIS A 80 2.83 -1.10 10.39
C HIS A 80 2.58 -1.68 11.79
N GLY A 81 3.27 -1.15 12.78
CA GLY A 81 3.10 -1.62 14.15
C GLY A 81 3.92 -0.84 15.18
N TYR A 82 3.49 -0.93 16.41
CA TYR A 82 4.19 -0.39 17.57
C TYR A 82 5.45 -1.20 17.86
N ILE A 83 6.54 -0.51 18.17
CA ILE A 83 7.83 -1.09 18.56
C ILE A 83 8.11 -0.70 20.00
N SER A 84 8.06 -1.68 20.87
CA SER A 84 8.28 -1.49 22.30
C SER A 84 9.75 -1.26 22.62
N PRO A 85 10.08 -0.27 23.44
CA PRO A 85 11.45 -0.10 23.96
C PRO A 85 11.88 -1.28 24.85
N GLY A 86 10.95 -2.02 25.43
CA GLY A 86 11.26 -3.25 26.18
C GLY A 86 11.93 -4.36 25.36
N TRP A 87 11.93 -4.22 24.02
CA TRP A 87 12.64 -5.16 23.14
C TRP A 87 14.09 -4.76 22.87
N TYR A 88 14.55 -3.59 23.35
CA TYR A 88 15.89 -3.06 23.02
C TYR A 88 17.00 -3.55 23.96
N GLU A 89 16.69 -3.93 25.20
CA GLU A 89 17.68 -4.34 26.24
C GLU A 89 18.82 -3.34 26.51
N ASN A 90 18.58 -2.08 26.28
CA ASN A 90 19.54 -1.01 26.56
C ASN A 90 18.81 0.24 27.04
N ASP A 91 19.53 1.29 27.37
CA ASP A 91 19.00 2.53 27.95
C ASP A 91 18.15 3.39 26.96
N GLU A 92 17.96 2.94 25.73
CA GLU A 92 17.11 3.61 24.75
C GLU A 92 15.63 3.29 24.97
N LEU A 93 14.97 4.03 25.86
CA LEU A 93 13.58 3.79 26.25
C LEU A 93 12.53 4.53 25.40
N VAL A 94 12.86 4.89 24.14
CA VAL A 94 11.93 5.62 23.29
C VAL A 94 11.10 4.66 22.44
N PRO A 95 9.77 4.59 22.67
CA PRO A 95 8.89 3.81 21.81
C PRO A 95 8.77 4.43 20.42
N THR A 96 8.44 3.62 19.41
CA THR A 96 8.22 4.10 18.07
C THR A 96 7.20 3.25 17.31
N TRP A 97 6.86 3.69 16.10
CA TRP A 97 6.13 2.90 15.12
C TRP A 97 7.01 2.61 13.93
N ASN A 98 7.04 1.37 13.49
CA ASN A 98 7.49 1.02 12.15
C ASN A 98 6.30 1.05 11.20
N HIS A 99 6.53 1.45 9.98
CA HIS A 99 5.49 1.57 8.97
C HIS A 99 6.07 1.62 7.55
N VAL A 100 5.26 1.19 6.61
CA VAL A 100 5.50 1.34 5.16
C VAL A 100 4.34 2.13 4.58
N THR A 101 4.62 3.21 3.87
CA THR A 101 3.56 4.08 3.35
C THR A 101 4.04 4.77 2.07
N ALA A 102 3.17 4.87 1.08
CA ALA A 102 3.38 5.72 -0.09
C ALA A 102 2.21 6.68 -0.28
N HIS A 103 2.52 7.93 -0.60
CA HIS A 103 1.57 8.93 -1.08
C HIS A 103 1.82 9.14 -2.57
N LEU A 104 0.82 8.89 -3.37
CA LEU A 104 0.83 9.01 -4.82
C LEU A 104 0.00 10.24 -5.21
N TYR A 105 0.49 11.04 -6.13
CA TYR A 105 -0.17 12.27 -6.54
C TYR A 105 -0.36 12.33 -8.04
N GLY A 106 -1.49 12.85 -8.48
CA GLY A 106 -1.84 13.07 -9.87
C GLY A 106 -3.27 13.57 -10.01
N THR A 107 -3.66 13.94 -11.20
CA THR A 107 -5.06 14.27 -11.52
C THR A 107 -5.70 13.04 -12.14
N PRO A 108 -6.80 12.50 -11.55
CA PRO A 108 -7.46 11.33 -12.09
C PRO A 108 -8.05 11.59 -13.47
N GLU A 109 -7.86 10.66 -14.38
CA GLU A 109 -8.59 10.57 -15.64
C GLU A 109 -9.88 9.79 -15.38
N ILE A 110 -11.04 10.34 -15.75
CA ILE A 110 -12.32 9.66 -15.68
C ILE A 110 -12.44 8.77 -16.91
N LEU A 111 -12.68 7.50 -16.69
CA LEU A 111 -12.76 6.50 -17.75
C LEU A 111 -14.16 6.43 -18.36
N SER A 112 -14.24 6.00 -19.61
CA SER A 112 -15.50 5.68 -20.29
C SER A 112 -16.22 4.52 -19.60
N ASP A 113 -17.51 4.35 -19.85
CA ASP A 113 -18.31 3.24 -19.29
C ASP A 113 -17.72 1.86 -19.66
N GLU A 114 -17.15 1.73 -20.87
CA GLU A 114 -16.51 0.49 -21.31
C GLU A 114 -15.17 0.24 -20.57
N GLU A 115 -14.33 1.25 -20.45
CA GLU A 115 -13.09 1.13 -19.68
C GLU A 115 -13.37 0.91 -18.19
N ASN A 116 -14.41 1.55 -17.62
CA ASN A 116 -14.85 1.28 -16.25
C ASN A 116 -15.24 -0.19 -16.06
N PHE A 117 -16.00 -0.76 -17.02
CA PHE A 117 -16.35 -2.18 -16.97
C PHE A 117 -15.12 -3.08 -17.02
N GLN A 118 -14.13 -2.76 -17.85
CA GLN A 118 -12.87 -3.48 -17.92
C GLN A 118 -12.09 -3.37 -16.59
N VAL A 119 -12.01 -2.19 -15.99
CA VAL A 119 -11.37 -2.00 -14.68
C VAL A 119 -12.05 -2.84 -13.59
N LEU A 120 -13.40 -2.93 -13.61
CA LEU A 120 -14.14 -3.77 -12.67
C LEU A 120 -13.84 -5.25 -12.88
N ASP A 121 -13.74 -5.70 -14.13
CA ASP A 121 -13.37 -7.09 -14.46
C ASP A 121 -11.96 -7.41 -14.00
N ASP A 122 -10.99 -6.55 -14.30
CA ASP A 122 -9.60 -6.68 -13.87
C ASP A 122 -9.46 -6.71 -12.34
N LEU A 123 -10.23 -5.87 -11.62
CA LEU A 123 -10.28 -5.86 -10.15
C LEU A 123 -10.82 -7.18 -9.59
N VAL A 124 -11.93 -7.67 -10.15
CA VAL A 124 -12.50 -8.96 -9.74
C VAL A 124 -11.53 -10.08 -10.00
N ASP A 125 -10.96 -10.15 -11.20
CA ASP A 125 -9.97 -11.18 -11.57
C ASP A 125 -8.73 -11.11 -10.68
N HIS A 126 -8.26 -9.92 -10.33
CA HIS A 126 -7.09 -9.74 -9.45
C HIS A 126 -7.29 -10.41 -8.07
N PHE A 127 -8.47 -10.25 -7.47
CA PHE A 127 -8.78 -10.83 -6.17
C PHE A 127 -9.26 -12.28 -6.26
N GLU A 128 -10.12 -12.59 -7.23
CA GLU A 128 -10.73 -13.92 -7.37
C GLU A 128 -9.73 -15.01 -7.75
N ARG A 129 -8.65 -14.70 -8.48
CA ARG A 129 -7.60 -15.68 -8.82
C ARG A 129 -6.95 -16.35 -7.60
N GLN A 130 -7.11 -15.78 -6.40
CA GLN A 130 -6.62 -16.34 -5.15
C GLN A 130 -7.65 -17.25 -4.47
N MET A 131 -8.89 -17.27 -4.96
CA MET A 131 -9.96 -18.06 -4.40
C MET A 131 -9.94 -19.50 -4.93
N PRO A 132 -10.33 -20.50 -4.12
CA PRO A 132 -10.41 -21.89 -4.57
C PRO A 132 -11.39 -22.13 -5.75
N SER A 133 -12.40 -21.27 -5.87
CA SER A 133 -13.41 -21.29 -6.94
C SER A 133 -13.65 -19.87 -7.41
N PRO A 134 -12.80 -19.35 -8.31
CA PRO A 134 -12.91 -17.99 -8.79
C PRO A 134 -14.25 -17.73 -9.51
N VAL A 135 -14.81 -16.55 -9.33
CA VAL A 135 -15.96 -16.05 -10.08
C VAL A 135 -15.54 -14.87 -10.96
N SER A 136 -16.24 -14.69 -12.08
CA SER A 136 -16.04 -13.57 -12.99
C SER A 136 -17.35 -12.79 -13.14
N ILE A 137 -17.25 -11.47 -13.28
CA ILE A 137 -18.40 -10.62 -13.58
C ILE A 137 -18.96 -10.84 -14.98
N THR A 138 -18.21 -11.50 -15.85
CA THR A 138 -18.66 -11.87 -17.22
C THR A 138 -19.61 -13.05 -17.26
N LEU A 139 -19.78 -13.80 -16.15
CA LEU A 139 -20.76 -14.89 -16.06
C LEU A 139 -22.22 -14.40 -16.25
N ASP A 140 -22.52 -13.18 -15.84
CA ASP A 140 -23.77 -12.48 -16.16
C ASP A 140 -23.44 -11.02 -16.53
N GLU A 141 -22.87 -10.87 -17.72
CA GLU A 141 -22.37 -9.56 -18.19
C GLU A 141 -23.46 -8.49 -18.24
N ALA A 142 -24.68 -8.86 -18.63
CA ALA A 142 -25.79 -7.89 -18.72
C ALA A 142 -26.16 -7.32 -17.34
N SER A 143 -26.19 -8.14 -16.32
CA SER A 143 -26.43 -7.71 -14.94
C SER A 143 -25.27 -6.90 -14.38
N SER A 144 -24.04 -7.36 -14.62
CA SER A 144 -22.82 -6.69 -14.17
C SER A 144 -22.66 -5.31 -14.79
N ARG A 145 -22.89 -5.15 -16.10
CA ARG A 145 -22.92 -3.85 -16.78
C ARG A 145 -24.00 -2.91 -16.23
N ARG A 146 -25.15 -3.44 -15.84
CA ARG A 146 -26.21 -2.63 -15.21
C ARG A 146 -25.76 -2.09 -13.84
N ILE A 147 -25.10 -2.91 -13.05
CA ILE A 147 -24.55 -2.54 -11.73
C ILE A 147 -23.41 -1.54 -11.91
N ALA A 148 -22.52 -1.77 -12.88
CA ALA A 148 -21.37 -0.90 -13.19
C ALA A 148 -21.79 0.55 -13.49
N LYS A 149 -23.01 0.82 -13.97
CA LYS A 149 -23.53 2.18 -14.14
C LYS A 149 -23.60 3.01 -12.84
N GLY A 150 -23.57 2.36 -11.69
CA GLY A 150 -23.50 3.01 -10.38
C GLY A 150 -22.09 3.42 -9.97
N THR A 151 -21.06 3.06 -10.77
CA THR A 151 -19.65 3.34 -10.52
C THR A 151 -19.04 4.18 -11.62
N VAL A 152 -17.86 4.71 -11.35
CA VAL A 152 -17.03 5.47 -12.28
C VAL A 152 -15.61 4.94 -12.18
N GLY A 153 -15.06 4.49 -13.30
CA GLY A 153 -13.65 4.11 -13.41
C GLY A 153 -12.76 5.34 -13.41
N LEU A 154 -11.63 5.22 -12.77
CA LEU A 154 -10.59 6.24 -12.80
C LEU A 154 -9.22 5.62 -13.07
N ARG A 155 -8.37 6.38 -13.76
CA ARG A 155 -6.94 6.11 -13.93
C ARG A 155 -6.16 7.24 -13.30
N LEU A 156 -5.16 6.92 -12.49
CA LEU A 156 -4.23 7.90 -11.94
C LEU A 156 -2.82 7.61 -12.46
N ARG A 157 -2.34 8.42 -13.41
CA ARG A 157 -0.93 8.48 -13.76
C ARG A 157 -0.22 9.30 -12.70
N VAL A 158 0.67 8.66 -11.95
CA VAL A 158 1.35 9.29 -10.82
C VAL A 158 2.42 10.26 -11.34
N THR A 159 2.24 11.53 -11.07
CA THR A 159 3.18 12.59 -11.48
C THR A 159 4.32 12.76 -10.48
N ARG A 160 4.08 12.43 -9.21
CA ARG A 160 5.06 12.41 -8.13
C ARG A 160 4.61 11.46 -7.02
N PHE A 161 5.56 10.96 -6.24
CA PHE A 161 5.25 10.19 -5.03
C PHE A 161 6.17 10.56 -3.88
N GLU A 162 5.71 10.28 -2.67
CA GLU A 162 6.49 10.30 -1.44
C GLU A 162 6.31 8.95 -0.76
N ALA A 163 7.39 8.17 -0.65
CA ALA A 163 7.32 6.86 -0.02
C ALA A 163 8.34 6.73 1.11
N ARG A 164 7.97 5.95 2.12
CA ARG A 164 8.76 5.80 3.33
C ARG A 164 8.63 4.40 3.90
N LEU A 165 9.80 3.79 4.16
CA LEU A 165 9.96 2.54 4.89
C LEU A 165 10.73 2.83 6.18
N LYS A 166 10.03 2.99 7.28
CA LYS A 166 10.64 3.10 8.61
C LYS A 166 10.53 1.74 9.30
N LEU A 167 11.62 0.98 9.31
CA LEU A 167 11.65 -0.42 9.68
C LEU A 167 12.80 -0.74 10.65
N SER A 168 13.16 0.22 11.51
CA SER A 168 14.26 0.10 12.48
C SER A 168 15.64 -0.14 11.86
N GLN A 169 15.88 0.38 10.63
CA GLN A 169 17.15 0.23 9.90
C GLN A 169 18.34 0.85 10.63
N ASN A 170 18.07 1.80 11.52
CA ASN A 170 19.06 2.51 12.31
C ASN A 170 19.50 1.78 13.59
N LYS A 171 18.88 0.64 13.91
CA LYS A 171 19.20 -0.14 15.11
C LYS A 171 20.35 -1.13 14.85
N SER A 172 21.02 -1.60 15.91
CA SER A 172 22.00 -2.68 15.80
C SER A 172 21.35 -3.98 15.29
N HIS A 173 22.17 -4.93 14.83
CA HIS A 173 21.65 -6.23 14.37
C HIS A 173 20.89 -6.96 15.48
N GLU A 174 21.44 -6.98 16.70
CA GLU A 174 20.84 -7.67 17.85
C GLU A 174 19.50 -7.07 18.24
N VAL A 175 19.37 -5.73 18.28
CA VAL A 175 18.10 -5.06 18.57
C VAL A 175 17.11 -5.32 17.44
N PHE A 176 17.54 -5.28 16.19
CA PHE A 176 16.69 -5.57 15.05
C PHE A 176 16.12 -6.99 15.11
N ASP A 177 16.97 -7.99 15.42
CA ASP A 177 16.56 -9.39 15.50
C ASP A 177 15.59 -9.62 16.67
N ARG A 178 15.78 -8.95 17.80
CA ARG A 178 14.83 -9.00 18.93
C ARG A 178 13.47 -8.39 18.56
N ILE A 179 13.46 -7.27 17.86
CA ILE A 179 12.22 -6.66 17.37
C ILE A 179 11.49 -7.63 16.43
N VAL A 180 12.21 -8.23 15.48
CA VAL A 180 11.62 -9.20 14.55
C VAL A 180 11.07 -10.41 15.30
N THR A 181 11.82 -10.96 16.24
CA THR A 181 11.37 -12.10 17.08
C THR A 181 10.10 -11.77 17.86
N ALA A 182 10.04 -10.57 18.46
CA ALA A 182 8.86 -10.13 19.20
C ALA A 182 7.63 -9.94 18.29
N LEU A 183 7.83 -9.43 17.08
CA LEU A 183 6.76 -9.27 16.09
C LEU A 183 6.26 -10.60 15.52
N GLU A 184 7.12 -11.62 15.43
CA GLU A 184 6.75 -12.99 15.00
C GLU A 184 6.08 -13.82 16.09
N GLY A 185 6.22 -13.42 17.36
CA GLY A 185 5.63 -14.09 18.50
C GLY A 185 4.12 -13.89 18.61
N ASP A 186 3.58 -14.20 19.80
CA ASP A 186 2.15 -14.11 20.12
C ASP A 186 1.84 -12.97 21.12
N GLY A 187 2.75 -12.02 21.27
CA GLY A 187 2.59 -10.87 22.16
C GLY A 187 1.53 -9.86 21.68
N PRO A 188 1.15 -8.89 22.52
CA PRO A 188 0.06 -7.95 22.22
C PRO A 188 0.31 -7.05 20.99
N PHE A 189 1.55 -6.93 20.54
CA PHE A 189 1.95 -6.15 19.38
C PHE A 189 2.58 -7.03 18.28
N ALA A 190 2.29 -8.34 18.28
CA ALA A 190 2.72 -9.25 17.23
C ALA A 190 2.18 -8.80 15.87
N SER A 191 3.03 -8.84 14.84
CA SER A 191 2.70 -8.48 13.46
C SER A 191 3.65 -9.19 12.50
N LYS A 192 3.25 -10.37 12.04
CA LYS A 192 4.07 -11.22 11.16
C LYS A 192 4.35 -10.54 9.83
N ASP A 193 3.38 -9.78 9.31
CA ASP A 193 3.54 -9.04 8.06
C ASP A 193 4.61 -7.95 8.19
N LEU A 194 4.60 -7.22 9.32
CA LEU A 194 5.64 -6.23 9.60
C LEU A 194 7.02 -6.88 9.78
N ALA A 195 7.09 -8.01 10.47
CA ALA A 195 8.33 -8.77 10.63
C ALA A 195 8.90 -9.23 9.27
N THR A 196 8.03 -9.73 8.40
CA THR A 196 8.37 -10.15 7.03
C THR A 196 8.92 -8.97 6.23
N GLU A 197 8.24 -7.83 6.28
CA GLU A 197 8.65 -6.61 5.58
C GLU A 197 9.99 -6.07 6.11
N MET A 198 10.20 -6.09 7.43
CA MET A 198 11.47 -5.73 8.05
C MET A 198 12.63 -6.60 7.54
N LYS A 199 12.44 -7.92 7.48
CA LYS A 199 13.45 -8.87 6.96
C LYS A 199 13.74 -8.62 5.49
N ARG A 200 12.71 -8.41 4.67
CA ARG A 200 12.84 -8.13 3.24
C ARG A 200 13.68 -6.86 3.01
N ALA A 201 13.34 -5.76 3.68
CA ALA A 201 14.02 -4.48 3.53
C ALA A 201 15.47 -4.50 4.06
N ALA A 202 15.77 -5.35 5.03
CA ALA A 202 17.14 -5.51 5.57
C ALA A 202 18.10 -6.20 4.60
N GLY A 203 17.57 -6.97 3.65
CA GLY A 203 18.35 -7.70 2.65
C GLY A 203 19.22 -8.83 3.23
N PRO A 204 19.88 -9.62 2.35
CA PRO A 204 20.63 -10.81 2.78
C PRO A 204 21.85 -10.52 3.67
N LYS A 205 22.40 -9.31 3.68
CA LYS A 205 23.53 -8.94 4.54
C LYS A 205 23.21 -8.91 6.02
N ARG A 206 21.93 -8.68 6.40
CA ARG A 206 21.49 -8.75 7.81
C ARG A 206 21.03 -10.16 8.20
N ALA A 207 20.50 -10.95 7.27
CA ALA A 207 20.02 -12.31 7.53
C ALA A 207 21.14 -13.31 7.87
N THR A 208 22.39 -13.03 7.51
CA THR A 208 23.54 -13.93 7.73
C THR A 208 24.30 -13.70 9.06
N GLY A 209 24.00 -12.63 9.79
CA GLY A 209 24.63 -12.35 11.11
C GLY A 209 24.23 -13.35 12.20
N ALA A 210 23.04 -13.89 12.15
CA ALA A 210 22.49 -14.81 13.17
C ALA A 210 23.14 -16.21 13.16
N ARG A 211 23.88 -16.61 12.11
CA ARG A 211 24.49 -17.94 12.02
C ARG A 211 25.95 -18.05 12.49
N ARG A 212 26.60 -16.94 12.83
CA ARG A 212 28.03 -16.97 13.22
C ARG A 212 28.27 -17.12 14.74
N ASN A 213 27.27 -16.87 15.60
CA ASN A 213 27.42 -16.97 17.06
C ASN A 213 26.91 -18.28 17.68
N ALA A 214 26.50 -19.27 16.87
CA ALA A 214 26.07 -20.58 17.36
C ALA A 214 27.16 -21.68 17.26
N ALA A 215 28.39 -21.30 16.95
CA ALA A 215 29.53 -22.22 16.82
C ALA A 215 30.80 -21.62 17.48
N SER A 216 30.72 -21.37 18.78
CA SER A 216 31.89 -21.19 19.65
C SER A 216 31.56 -21.58 21.07
#